data_c65e38df725a78b293b61c9f75dcdcc3
#
_entry.id   c65e38df725a78b293b61c9f75dcdcc3
#
_cell.length_a   1.000
_cell.length_b   1.000
_cell.length_c   1.000
_cell.angle_alpha   90.00
_cell.angle_beta   90.00
_cell.angle_gamma   90.00
#
_symmetry.space_group_name_H-M   'P 1'
#
loop_
_entity.id
_entity.type
_entity.pdbx_description
1 polymer ?
#
loop_
_entity_poly.entity_id
_entity_poly.type
_entity_poly.pdbx_seq_one_letter_code
_entity_poly.pdbx_strand_id
1 'polypeptide(L)'
;MSIVLPYSNFLKESMGDEVPATKAKGEKKKLKLFISPDFRKILQSVYDTGDYQCKAVVDYIFNINEKDINYFEFSYIDIVKEKQDYVSFLPAQRAWKEMGWNTQQEADVYLGDNTPLWTAKGRQELRIGSFITKISDDSFNAVAIDKFVAKFKSEILSLTAYDRFELVSGEDVRHWYAVSQYYRESSGDRGGGLLGSCMRYDGVTEERGRNCQPYLDIYAKNPEKCSLLILTNSENKLIGRAIVWKGLRKPCDDNMKPTRWFMDRVYTIKQPDVELFKKYAKNQGWLHKYEQTAQCEYYIDGDTKINKSMAIQLKPESHKLYPYMDTLKYYNPQTGRLGSTPGNPVTITDSKGKQIHTHRYLLNTTDGRTQNID
;
A
#
# COMPACT_ATOMS: atom_id res chain seq x y z
N MET A 1 25.56 13.23 -2.61
CA MET A 1 25.79 11.81 -2.32
C MET A 1 25.19 11.56 -0.95
N SER A 2 23.98 10.99 -0.90
CA SER A 2 23.34 10.61 0.36
C SER A 2 23.89 9.25 0.75
N ILE A 3 24.59 9.18 1.85
CA ILE A 3 25.04 7.92 2.43
C ILE A 3 23.81 7.29 3.09
N VAL A 4 23.17 6.36 2.40
CA VAL A 4 22.17 5.48 3.00
C VAL A 4 22.94 4.41 3.75
N LEU A 5 23.04 4.54 5.06
CA LEU A 5 23.59 3.47 5.89
C LEU A 5 22.68 2.25 5.82
N PRO A 6 23.22 1.04 5.66
CA PRO A 6 22.42 -0.20 5.66
C PRO A 6 21.65 -0.33 6.99
N TYR A 7 20.44 -0.84 6.92
CA TYR A 7 19.54 -1.06 8.08
C TYR A 7 20.21 -1.82 9.25
N SER A 8 21.14 -2.73 8.94
CA SER A 8 21.93 -3.48 9.92
C SER A 8 22.87 -2.60 10.79
N ASN A 9 23.39 -1.52 10.21
CA ASN A 9 24.26 -0.61 10.97
C ASN A 9 23.46 0.30 11.90
N PHE A 10 22.26 0.70 11.45
CA PHE A 10 21.36 1.51 12.26
C PHE A 10 20.87 0.78 13.52
N LEU A 11 20.63 -0.52 13.43
CA LEU A 11 20.28 -1.36 14.59
C LEU A 11 21.47 -1.53 15.55
N LYS A 12 22.70 -1.65 15.02
CA LYS A 12 23.92 -1.77 15.86
C LYS A 12 24.22 -0.49 16.62
N GLU A 13 24.09 0.68 16.00
CA GLU A 13 24.34 1.97 16.68
C GLU A 13 23.29 2.30 17.74
N SER A 14 22.05 1.79 17.61
CA SER A 14 21.00 2.02 18.60
C SER A 14 20.98 1.01 19.76
N MET A 15 21.67 -0.12 19.59
CA MET A 15 21.76 -1.19 20.61
C MET A 15 23.12 -1.29 21.29
N GLY A 16 24.11 -0.59 20.83
CA GLY A 16 25.44 -0.60 21.38
C GLY A 16 25.83 0.80 21.79
N ASP A 17 25.65 1.14 23.03
CA ASP A 17 26.76 1.71 23.80
C ASP A 17 26.32 1.99 25.22
N GLU A 18 26.97 1.25 26.10
CA GLU A 18 27.33 1.51 27.47
C GLU A 18 26.24 2.05 28.40
N VAL A 19 25.59 1.09 29.03
CA VAL A 19 25.04 1.34 30.36
C VAL A 19 26.23 1.49 31.34
N PRO A 20 26.49 2.66 31.89
CA PRO A 20 27.56 2.79 32.89
C PRO A 20 27.20 1.98 34.13
N ALA A 21 28.00 0.97 34.42
CA ALA A 21 27.99 0.33 35.72
C ALA A 21 28.44 1.35 36.79
N THR A 22 27.74 1.33 37.91
CA THR A 22 28.08 1.90 39.22
C THR A 22 27.78 3.38 39.48
N LYS A 23 27.01 3.50 40.54
CA LYS A 23 26.51 4.67 41.23
C LYS A 23 27.59 5.65 41.68
N ALA A 24 27.51 6.90 41.17
CA ALA A 24 27.94 8.07 41.90
C ALA A 24 26.67 8.79 42.41
N LYS A 25 26.64 9.15 43.67
CA LYS A 25 25.58 9.94 44.32
C LYS A 25 25.52 11.32 43.62
N GLY A 26 24.40 11.60 42.95
CA GLY A 26 24.12 12.95 42.45
C GLY A 26 23.93 13.13 40.98
N GLU A 27 24.17 12.12 40.11
CA GLU A 27 23.88 12.24 38.69
C GLU A 27 22.38 11.93 38.42
N LYS A 28 21.70 12.91 37.86
CA LYS A 28 20.36 12.72 37.29
C LYS A 28 20.44 11.59 36.27
N LYS A 29 19.67 10.49 36.45
CA LYS A 29 19.61 9.38 35.52
C LYS A 29 19.12 9.90 34.18
N LYS A 30 19.97 9.82 33.16
CA LYS A 30 19.53 10.01 31.76
C LYS A 30 18.59 8.85 31.40
N LEU A 31 17.32 9.18 31.14
CA LEU A 31 16.33 8.19 30.73
C LEU A 31 16.53 7.89 29.23
N LYS A 32 16.70 6.63 28.90
CA LYS A 32 16.81 6.18 27.51
C LYS A 32 15.42 5.87 26.98
N LEU A 33 15.08 6.46 25.83
CA LEU A 33 13.83 6.19 25.15
C LEU A 33 13.99 4.96 24.24
N PHE A 34 13.28 3.87 24.53
CA PHE A 34 13.26 2.69 23.71
C PHE A 34 12.08 2.74 22.75
N ILE A 35 12.37 2.67 21.47
CA ILE A 35 11.40 2.79 20.38
C ILE A 35 11.18 1.42 19.74
N SER A 36 9.91 0.98 19.63
CA SER A 36 9.58 -0.29 19.01
C SER A 36 10.02 -0.35 17.53
N PRO A 37 10.25 -1.54 16.99
CA PRO A 37 10.53 -1.72 15.57
C PRO A 37 9.44 -1.13 14.68
N ASP A 38 8.16 -1.29 15.03
CA ASP A 38 7.03 -0.75 14.26
C ASP A 38 7.00 0.78 14.31
N PHE A 39 7.19 1.39 15.48
CA PHE A 39 7.25 2.85 15.60
C PHE A 39 8.45 3.42 14.83
N ARG A 40 9.62 2.78 14.93
CA ARG A 40 10.81 3.15 14.16
C ARG A 40 10.56 3.10 12.66
N LYS A 41 9.91 2.06 12.17
CA LYS A 41 9.53 1.92 10.76
C LYS A 41 8.62 3.07 10.30
N ILE A 42 7.63 3.45 11.10
CA ILE A 42 6.76 4.60 10.81
C ILE A 42 7.55 5.90 10.79
N LEU A 43 8.40 6.15 11.79
CA LEU A 43 9.23 7.36 11.83
C LEU A 43 10.14 7.45 10.60
N GLN A 44 10.77 6.35 10.19
CA GLN A 44 11.58 6.31 8.98
C GLN A 44 10.75 6.61 7.73
N SER A 45 9.56 6.02 7.59
CA SER A 45 8.66 6.34 6.48
C SER A 45 8.27 7.82 6.44
N VAL A 46 8.00 8.43 7.60
CA VAL A 46 7.72 9.87 7.69
C VAL A 46 8.94 10.69 7.27
N TYR A 47 10.14 10.30 7.71
CA TYR A 47 11.41 10.95 7.33
C TYR A 47 11.63 10.91 5.81
N ASP A 48 11.36 9.76 5.18
CA ASP A 48 11.57 9.51 3.76
C ASP A 48 10.60 10.31 2.85
N THR A 49 9.53 10.90 3.42
CA THR A 49 8.65 11.81 2.65
C THR A 49 9.36 13.08 2.17
N GLY A 50 10.51 13.42 2.74
CA GLY A 50 11.33 14.54 2.33
C GLY A 50 10.95 15.89 2.95
N ASP A 51 9.80 16.02 3.63
CA ASP A 51 9.40 17.27 4.30
C ASP A 51 10.38 17.63 5.42
N TYR A 52 10.97 18.83 5.36
CA TYR A 52 12.03 19.23 6.29
C TYR A 52 11.55 19.36 7.75
N GLN A 53 10.27 19.76 7.97
CA GLN A 53 9.70 19.86 9.31
C GLN A 53 9.46 18.49 9.91
N CYS A 54 8.95 17.54 9.10
CA CYS A 54 8.80 16.15 9.52
C CYS A 54 10.16 15.52 9.85
N LYS A 55 11.18 15.75 9.03
CA LYS A 55 12.55 15.27 9.28
C LYS A 55 13.08 15.80 10.60
N ALA A 56 12.94 17.10 10.88
CA ALA A 56 13.41 17.70 12.13
C ALA A 56 12.74 17.06 13.37
N VAL A 57 11.44 16.75 13.29
CA VAL A 57 10.73 16.05 14.38
C VAL A 57 11.25 14.63 14.55
N VAL A 58 11.47 13.89 13.46
CA VAL A 58 11.99 12.52 13.52
C VAL A 58 13.42 12.49 14.09
N ASP A 59 14.29 13.38 13.60
CA ASP A 59 15.67 13.51 14.12
C ASP A 59 15.66 13.84 15.61
N TYR A 60 14.74 14.72 16.03
CA TYR A 60 14.60 15.04 17.45
C TYR A 60 14.23 13.80 18.28
N ILE A 61 13.24 12.99 17.83
CA ILE A 61 12.81 11.77 18.50
C ILE A 61 13.95 10.76 18.60
N PHE A 62 14.75 10.60 17.54
CA PHE A 62 15.87 9.66 17.55
C PHE A 62 17.03 10.10 18.42
N ASN A 63 17.25 11.41 18.58
CA ASN A 63 18.36 11.99 19.35
C ASN A 63 17.98 12.40 20.78
N ILE A 64 16.76 12.07 21.22
CA ILE A 64 16.23 12.52 22.52
C ILE A 64 16.98 11.95 23.74
N ASN A 65 17.74 10.87 23.52
CA ASN A 65 18.51 10.22 24.60
C ASN A 65 19.56 11.13 25.28
N GLU A 66 19.89 12.27 24.67
CA GLU A 66 20.87 13.22 25.20
C GLU A 66 20.24 14.32 26.09
N LYS A 67 18.91 14.38 26.18
CA LYS A 67 18.18 15.43 26.88
C LYS A 67 17.56 14.93 28.18
N ASP A 68 17.68 15.71 29.26
CA ASP A 68 16.95 15.51 30.50
C ASP A 68 15.44 15.70 30.26
N ILE A 69 14.74 14.61 30.01
CA ILE A 69 13.29 14.64 29.91
C ILE A 69 12.74 14.54 31.33
N ASN A 70 12.57 15.66 31.98
CA ASN A 70 12.01 15.75 33.36
C ASN A 70 10.53 15.33 33.42
N TYR A 71 9.87 15.06 32.32
CA TYR A 71 8.40 14.98 32.26
C TYR A 71 7.85 13.57 32.16
N PHE A 72 8.58 12.64 31.54
CA PHE A 72 8.11 11.28 31.34
C PHE A 72 9.19 10.26 31.64
N GLU A 73 8.90 9.39 32.56
CA GLU A 73 9.65 8.15 32.75
C GLU A 73 9.35 7.18 31.59
N PHE A 74 9.41 7.67 30.33
CA PHE A 74 9.13 6.85 29.16
C PHE A 74 10.35 6.02 28.84
N SER A 75 10.19 4.73 28.93
CA SER A 75 11.26 3.85 28.51
C SER A 75 10.92 3.10 27.25
N TYR A 76 9.66 2.71 27.06
CA TYR A 76 9.26 1.87 25.96
C TYR A 76 8.06 2.47 25.23
N ILE A 77 8.27 2.88 23.97
CA ILE A 77 7.24 3.52 23.13
C ILE A 77 6.93 2.66 21.93
N ASP A 78 5.65 2.52 21.63
CA ASP A 78 5.13 1.83 20.46
C ASP A 78 3.96 2.60 19.84
N ILE A 79 3.61 2.26 18.59
CA ILE A 79 2.40 2.74 17.94
C ILE A 79 1.15 2.07 18.53
N VAL A 80 -0.01 2.73 18.38
CA VAL A 80 -1.32 2.11 18.62
C VAL A 80 -1.96 1.88 17.26
N LYS A 81 -1.93 0.65 16.77
CA LYS A 81 -2.38 0.30 15.40
C LYS A 81 -3.84 0.66 15.13
N GLU A 82 -4.68 0.53 16.15
CA GLU A 82 -6.12 0.83 16.09
C GLU A 82 -6.43 2.34 16.17
N LYS A 83 -5.47 3.14 16.63
CA LYS A 83 -5.59 4.60 16.81
C LYS A 83 -4.46 5.31 16.07
N GLN A 84 -4.73 5.75 14.87
CA GLN A 84 -3.74 6.24 13.90
C GLN A 84 -2.88 7.43 14.38
N ASP A 85 -3.31 8.15 15.41
CA ASP A 85 -2.61 9.31 15.97
C ASP A 85 -2.19 9.13 17.43
N TYR A 86 -2.13 7.89 17.90
CA TYR A 86 -1.70 7.59 19.26
C TYR A 86 -0.41 6.77 19.28
N VAL A 87 0.36 7.01 20.33
CA VAL A 87 1.45 6.15 20.77
C VAL A 87 1.12 5.58 22.14
N SER A 88 1.58 4.38 22.39
CA SER A 88 1.53 3.76 23.71
C SER A 88 2.90 3.79 24.35
N PHE A 89 2.95 3.88 25.66
CA PHE A 89 4.21 3.89 26.40
C PHE A 89 4.10 3.16 27.72
N LEU A 90 5.22 2.60 28.16
CA LEU A 90 5.37 1.90 29.43
C LEU A 90 6.62 2.44 30.13
N PRO A 91 6.48 3.04 31.35
CA PRO A 91 7.63 3.46 32.16
C PRO A 91 8.55 2.29 32.50
N ALA A 92 9.88 2.48 32.45
CA ALA A 92 10.86 1.42 32.64
C ALA A 92 10.67 0.68 33.97
N GLN A 93 10.52 1.43 35.06
CA GLN A 93 10.35 0.83 36.39
C GLN A 93 9.09 -0.04 36.49
N ARG A 94 8.01 0.37 35.80
CA ARG A 94 6.77 -0.39 35.75
C ARG A 94 6.93 -1.63 34.88
N ALA A 95 7.59 -1.50 33.72
CA ALA A 95 7.91 -2.62 32.85
C ALA A 95 8.71 -3.70 33.59
N TRP A 96 9.75 -3.31 34.30
CA TRP A 96 10.57 -4.23 35.06
C TRP A 96 9.78 -4.96 36.14
N LYS A 97 8.93 -4.25 36.88
CA LYS A 97 8.06 -4.85 37.89
C LYS A 97 7.05 -5.86 37.27
N GLU A 98 6.43 -5.50 36.15
CA GLU A 98 5.46 -6.39 35.49
C GLU A 98 6.12 -7.63 34.90
N MET A 99 7.39 -7.51 34.46
CA MET A 99 8.16 -8.62 33.90
C MET A 99 8.92 -9.44 34.98
N GLY A 100 8.84 -9.03 36.24
CA GLY A 100 9.53 -9.70 37.34
C GLY A 100 11.05 -9.51 37.30
N TRP A 101 11.55 -8.49 36.63
CA TRP A 101 12.98 -8.20 36.55
C TRP A 101 13.44 -7.38 37.77
N ASN A 102 14.56 -7.78 38.34
CA ASN A 102 15.13 -7.10 39.49
C ASN A 102 16.31 -6.18 39.15
N THR A 103 16.86 -6.36 37.94
CA THR A 103 18.07 -5.64 37.51
C THR A 103 17.92 -5.09 36.07
N GLN A 104 18.71 -4.04 35.77
CA GLN A 104 18.86 -3.50 34.42
C GLN A 104 19.41 -4.55 33.46
N GLN A 105 20.29 -5.44 33.89
CA GLN A 105 20.88 -6.48 33.06
C GLN A 105 19.84 -7.49 32.59
N GLU A 106 18.87 -7.85 33.43
CA GLU A 106 17.76 -8.73 33.02
C GLU A 106 16.91 -8.08 31.93
N ALA A 107 16.64 -6.77 32.09
CA ALA A 107 15.93 -6.01 31.06
C ALA A 107 16.72 -5.93 29.74
N ASP A 108 18.02 -5.72 29.79
CA ASP A 108 18.87 -5.59 28.60
C ASP A 108 18.97 -6.91 27.80
N VAL A 109 19.03 -8.06 28.49
CA VAL A 109 19.00 -9.38 27.85
C VAL A 109 17.66 -9.61 27.13
N TYR A 110 16.56 -9.20 27.74
CA TYR A 110 15.23 -9.36 27.15
C TYR A 110 14.92 -8.38 26.00
N LEU A 111 15.58 -7.24 25.95
CA LEU A 111 15.43 -6.28 24.84
C LEU A 111 15.89 -6.87 23.49
N GLY A 112 16.72 -7.92 23.51
CA GLY A 112 17.07 -8.66 22.30
C GLY A 112 15.92 -9.45 21.70
N ASP A 113 14.90 -9.82 22.48
CA ASP A 113 13.79 -10.69 22.06
C ASP A 113 12.42 -9.97 21.95
N ASN A 114 12.38 -8.68 22.12
CA ASN A 114 11.39 -7.64 21.75
C ASN A 114 9.89 -7.85 22.02
N THR A 115 9.39 -9.04 22.26
CA THR A 115 7.95 -9.31 22.23
C THR A 115 7.20 -8.99 23.52
N PRO A 116 7.71 -9.30 24.74
CA PRO A 116 6.91 -9.15 25.95
C PRO A 116 6.66 -7.70 26.34
N LEU A 117 7.61 -6.78 26.10
CA LEU A 117 7.50 -5.37 26.52
C LEU A 117 6.48 -4.58 25.71
N TRP A 118 6.38 -4.90 24.40
CA TRP A 118 5.46 -4.22 23.52
C TRP A 118 4.01 -4.63 23.72
N THR A 119 3.76 -5.81 24.28
CA THR A 119 2.45 -6.37 24.61
C THR A 119 2.10 -6.31 26.10
N ALA A 120 2.95 -5.75 26.94
CA ALA A 120 2.76 -5.69 28.39
C ALA A 120 1.47 -4.95 28.76
N LYS A 121 0.76 -5.45 29.77
CA LYS A 121 -0.41 -4.80 30.34
C LYS A 121 -0.03 -3.49 31.03
N GLY A 122 -0.97 -2.53 31.06
CA GLY A 122 -0.76 -1.27 31.77
C GLY A 122 -0.01 -0.21 30.98
N ARG A 123 0.18 -0.40 29.67
CA ARG A 123 0.64 0.66 28.77
C ARG A 123 -0.34 1.83 28.79
N GLN A 124 0.18 3.03 28.79
CA GLN A 124 -0.60 4.25 28.69
C GLN A 124 -0.59 4.74 27.23
N GLU A 125 -1.60 5.48 26.84
CA GLU A 125 -1.71 6.02 25.50
C GLU A 125 -1.71 7.54 25.50
N LEU A 126 -1.10 8.14 24.50
CA LEU A 126 -1.07 9.59 24.29
C LEU A 126 -1.14 9.89 22.80
N ARG A 127 -1.79 10.99 22.43
CA ARG A 127 -1.75 11.46 21.05
C ARG A 127 -0.32 11.82 20.66
N ILE A 128 0.11 11.41 19.46
CA ILE A 128 1.47 11.65 18.99
C ILE A 128 1.85 13.14 18.98
N GLY A 129 0.92 14.03 18.63
CA GLY A 129 1.16 15.48 18.71
C GLY A 129 1.44 15.94 20.14
N SER A 130 0.63 15.50 21.11
CA SER A 130 0.87 15.81 22.53
C SER A 130 2.15 15.17 23.07
N PHE A 131 2.51 13.99 22.56
CA PHE A 131 3.79 13.38 22.88
C PHE A 131 4.95 14.26 22.43
N ILE A 132 4.93 14.71 21.14
CA ILE A 132 5.99 15.58 20.60
C ILE A 132 6.10 16.88 21.40
N THR A 133 4.98 17.58 21.65
CA THR A 133 4.97 18.81 22.44
C THR A 133 5.64 18.59 23.80
N LYS A 134 5.32 17.50 24.48
CA LYS A 134 5.85 17.20 25.81
C LYS A 134 7.34 16.83 25.84
N ILE A 135 7.83 16.11 24.83
CA ILE A 135 9.25 15.73 24.76
C ILE A 135 10.13 16.84 24.19
N SER A 136 9.58 17.75 23.40
CA SER A 136 10.34 18.79 22.70
C SER A 136 10.43 20.11 23.47
N ASP A 137 9.73 20.22 24.59
CA ASP A 137 9.70 21.43 25.42
C ASP A 137 9.46 22.68 24.55
N ASP A 138 8.37 22.61 23.75
CA ASP A 138 7.94 23.65 22.80
C ASP A 138 8.95 24.02 21.68
N SER A 139 9.95 23.16 21.44
CA SER A 139 10.92 23.37 20.33
C SER A 139 10.30 23.36 18.95
N PHE A 140 9.09 22.79 18.78
CA PHE A 140 8.36 22.75 17.51
C PHE A 140 7.08 23.59 17.60
N ASN A 141 6.82 24.38 16.54
CA ASN A 141 5.57 25.11 16.43
C ASN A 141 4.41 24.17 16.01
N ALA A 142 3.17 24.63 16.24
CA ALA A 142 1.97 23.86 15.95
C ALA A 142 1.91 23.36 14.48
N VAL A 143 2.37 24.18 13.53
CA VAL A 143 2.34 23.83 12.08
C VAL A 143 3.25 22.62 11.79
N ALA A 144 4.44 22.57 12.38
CA ALA A 144 5.35 21.45 12.21
C ALA A 144 4.79 20.17 12.85
N ILE A 145 4.19 20.29 14.02
CA ILE A 145 3.54 19.17 14.72
C ILE A 145 2.35 18.65 13.91
N ASP A 146 1.48 19.52 13.42
CA ASP A 146 0.30 19.11 12.64
C ASP A 146 0.69 18.42 11.32
N LYS A 147 1.71 18.92 10.63
CA LYS A 147 2.25 18.25 9.43
C LYS A 147 2.81 16.87 9.76
N PHE A 148 3.59 16.76 10.82
CA PHE A 148 4.11 15.47 11.26
C PHE A 148 2.98 14.50 11.62
N VAL A 149 1.99 14.94 12.40
CA VAL A 149 0.82 14.13 12.78
C VAL A 149 0.06 13.64 11.55
N ALA A 150 -0.16 14.51 10.55
CA ALA A 150 -0.83 14.12 9.31
C ALA A 150 -0.06 13.03 8.55
N LYS A 151 1.27 13.15 8.44
CA LYS A 151 2.13 12.13 7.82
C LYS A 151 2.16 10.85 8.62
N PHE A 152 2.34 10.95 9.95
CA PHE A 152 2.33 9.81 10.86
C PHE A 152 1.05 8.97 10.73
N LYS A 153 -0.14 9.63 10.74
CA LYS A 153 -1.42 8.97 10.49
C LYS A 153 -1.45 8.22 9.16
N SER A 154 -0.98 8.87 8.09
CA SER A 154 -0.91 8.27 6.76
C SER A 154 -0.02 7.02 6.74
N GLU A 155 1.09 7.05 7.47
CA GLU A 155 2.01 5.92 7.53
C GLU A 155 1.44 4.74 8.33
N ILE A 156 0.78 5.00 9.47
CA ILE A 156 0.07 3.96 10.22
C ILE A 156 -1.05 3.33 9.39
N LEU A 157 -1.87 4.16 8.72
CA LEU A 157 -2.90 3.66 7.81
C LEU A 157 -2.31 2.74 6.74
N SER A 158 -1.17 3.13 6.17
CA SER A 158 -0.47 2.29 5.19
C SER A 158 -0.01 0.97 5.80
N LEU A 159 0.62 1.01 6.96
CA LEU A 159 1.10 -0.20 7.65
C LEU A 159 -0.04 -1.18 7.93
N THR A 160 -1.15 -0.69 8.49
CA THR A 160 -2.32 -1.52 8.81
C THR A 160 -3.15 -1.94 7.60
N ALA A 161 -3.04 -1.20 6.49
CA ALA A 161 -3.70 -1.56 5.25
C ALA A 161 -2.97 -2.67 4.48
N TYR A 162 -1.63 -2.75 4.58
CA TYR A 162 -0.87 -3.77 3.84
C TYR A 162 -1.29 -5.19 4.15
N ASP A 163 -1.60 -5.50 5.39
CA ASP A 163 -2.05 -6.83 5.82
C ASP A 163 -3.45 -7.19 5.28
N ARG A 164 -4.18 -6.21 4.74
CA ARG A 164 -5.53 -6.35 4.18
C ARG A 164 -5.58 -6.29 2.66
N PHE A 165 -4.42 -6.09 2.01
CA PHE A 165 -4.31 -6.24 0.57
C PHE A 165 -4.18 -7.69 0.20
N GLU A 166 -4.96 -8.13 -0.78
CA GLU A 166 -4.92 -9.48 -1.32
C GLU A 166 -4.95 -9.43 -2.85
N LEU A 167 -4.22 -10.36 -3.48
CA LEU A 167 -4.27 -10.59 -4.92
C LEU A 167 -5.11 -11.84 -5.20
N VAL A 168 -6.31 -11.65 -5.76
CA VAL A 168 -7.19 -12.72 -6.19
C VAL A 168 -7.11 -12.91 -7.70
N SER A 169 -7.28 -14.14 -8.18
CA SER A 169 -7.12 -14.48 -9.60
C SER A 169 -8.16 -15.52 -10.02
N GLY A 170 -8.33 -15.71 -11.32
CA GLY A 170 -9.24 -16.70 -11.84
C GLY A 170 -10.71 -16.37 -11.54
N GLU A 171 -11.50 -17.38 -11.25
CA GLU A 171 -12.94 -17.21 -10.98
C GLU A 171 -13.25 -16.40 -9.73
N ASP A 172 -12.32 -16.34 -8.75
CA ASP A 172 -12.48 -15.53 -7.53
C ASP A 172 -12.58 -14.03 -7.83
N VAL A 173 -12.06 -13.58 -8.97
CA VAL A 173 -12.23 -12.19 -9.42
C VAL A 173 -13.70 -11.79 -9.49
N ARG A 174 -14.58 -12.71 -9.91
CA ARG A 174 -16.02 -12.43 -10.07
C ARG A 174 -16.72 -12.11 -8.77
N HIS A 175 -16.30 -12.78 -7.68
CA HIS A 175 -16.84 -12.58 -6.35
C HIS A 175 -16.72 -11.11 -5.91
N TRP A 176 -15.55 -10.50 -6.12
CA TRP A 176 -15.24 -9.14 -5.67
C TRP A 176 -15.80 -8.03 -6.55
N TYR A 177 -16.50 -8.38 -7.64
CA TYR A 177 -17.29 -7.43 -8.42
C TYR A 177 -18.76 -7.35 -7.98
N ALA A 178 -19.18 -8.21 -7.03
CA ALA A 178 -20.54 -8.19 -6.47
C ALA A 178 -20.68 -7.10 -5.40
N VAL A 179 -21.73 -6.29 -5.51
CA VAL A 179 -22.03 -5.18 -4.57
C VAL A 179 -22.27 -5.68 -3.14
N SER A 180 -22.69 -6.94 -2.98
CA SER A 180 -22.82 -7.59 -1.68
C SER A 180 -21.48 -7.71 -0.90
N GLN A 181 -20.36 -7.64 -1.59
CA GLN A 181 -19.03 -7.65 -0.98
C GLN A 181 -18.54 -6.26 -0.59
N TYR A 182 -19.17 -5.19 -1.08
CA TYR A 182 -18.71 -3.83 -0.84
C TYR A 182 -19.04 -3.37 0.57
N TYR A 183 -18.10 -2.71 1.21
CA TYR A 183 -18.38 -1.96 2.43
C TYR A 183 -19.30 -0.79 2.11
N ARG A 184 -20.37 -0.63 2.92
CA ARG A 184 -21.30 0.50 2.82
C ARG A 184 -21.25 1.25 4.13
N GLU A 185 -20.82 2.49 4.10
CA GLU A 185 -20.89 3.34 5.28
C GLU A 185 -22.37 3.60 5.63
N SER A 186 -22.68 3.52 6.93
CA SER A 186 -24.04 3.75 7.48
C SER A 186 -24.55 5.18 7.27
N SER A 187 -23.70 6.10 6.86
CA SER A 187 -23.98 7.53 6.66
C SER A 187 -24.53 7.90 5.28
N GLY A 188 -24.96 6.93 4.48
CA GLY A 188 -25.59 7.22 3.17
C GLY A 188 -24.59 7.57 2.06
N ASP A 189 -23.31 7.47 2.30
CA ASP A 189 -22.31 7.61 1.24
C ASP A 189 -22.40 6.43 0.29
N ARG A 190 -22.59 6.73 -1.01
CA ARG A 190 -22.99 5.77 -2.05
C ARG A 190 -21.87 4.85 -2.51
N GLY A 191 -20.88 4.55 -1.66
CA GLY A 191 -19.76 3.64 -1.97
C GLY A 191 -18.78 4.20 -2.99
N GLY A 192 -18.71 5.50 -3.13
CA GLY A 192 -17.73 6.21 -3.94
C GLY A 192 -17.53 5.64 -5.34
N GLY A 193 -16.29 5.52 -5.77
CA GLY A 193 -15.90 4.98 -7.07
C GLY A 193 -16.29 3.51 -7.31
N LEU A 194 -16.43 2.68 -6.25
CA LEU A 194 -16.85 1.29 -6.39
C LEU A 194 -18.28 1.19 -6.90
N LEU A 195 -19.24 1.89 -6.26
CA LEU A 195 -20.64 1.89 -6.71
C LEU A 195 -20.87 2.72 -7.98
N GLY A 196 -20.02 3.71 -8.24
CA GLY A 196 -20.01 4.47 -9.50
C GLY A 196 -19.50 3.69 -10.69
N SER A 197 -18.78 2.59 -10.48
CA SER A 197 -18.22 1.76 -11.56
C SER A 197 -19.33 1.14 -12.41
N CYS A 198 -19.18 1.20 -13.75
CA CYS A 198 -20.03 0.44 -14.68
C CYS A 198 -19.78 -1.07 -14.53
N MET A 199 -18.60 -1.46 -14.09
CA MET A 199 -18.17 -2.84 -13.83
C MET A 199 -18.53 -3.24 -12.40
N ARG A 200 -19.80 -3.61 -12.18
CA ARG A 200 -20.30 -4.14 -10.91
C ARG A 200 -21.44 -5.14 -11.14
N TYR A 201 -21.68 -5.97 -10.15
CA TYR A 201 -22.79 -6.92 -10.14
C TYR A 201 -23.73 -6.58 -8.98
N ASP A 202 -24.91 -6.07 -9.29
CA ASP A 202 -25.90 -5.60 -8.31
C ASP A 202 -26.75 -6.74 -7.71
N GLY A 203 -26.71 -7.96 -8.29
CA GLY A 203 -27.48 -9.13 -7.87
C GLY A 203 -28.51 -9.57 -8.92
N VAL A 204 -29.04 -10.77 -8.73
CA VAL A 204 -30.00 -11.39 -9.71
C VAL A 204 -31.40 -10.79 -9.56
N THR A 205 -31.71 -10.19 -8.41
CA THR A 205 -33.05 -9.73 -8.04
C THR A 205 -33.36 -8.30 -8.47
N GLU A 206 -32.37 -7.56 -8.98
CA GLU A 206 -32.58 -6.19 -9.44
C GLU A 206 -32.89 -6.16 -10.93
N GLU A 207 -34.13 -6.02 -11.32
CA GLU A 207 -34.59 -5.96 -12.72
C GLU A 207 -33.87 -4.88 -13.56
N ARG A 208 -33.31 -3.85 -12.93
CA ARG A 208 -32.54 -2.77 -13.53
C ARG A 208 -31.10 -2.71 -13.05
N GLY A 209 -30.64 -3.74 -12.35
CA GLY A 209 -29.28 -3.82 -11.82
C GLY A 209 -28.23 -4.05 -12.90
N ARG A 210 -27.01 -3.60 -12.63
CA ARG A 210 -25.87 -3.87 -13.51
C ARG A 210 -25.39 -5.29 -13.27
N ASN A 211 -25.07 -5.99 -14.37
CA ASN A 211 -24.47 -7.31 -14.34
C ASN A 211 -23.18 -7.34 -15.15
N CYS A 212 -22.03 -7.19 -14.47
CA CYS A 212 -20.73 -7.26 -15.12
C CYS A 212 -20.18 -8.68 -15.26
N GLN A 213 -20.83 -9.70 -14.72
CA GLN A 213 -20.30 -11.07 -14.68
C GLN A 213 -19.91 -11.63 -16.06
N PRO A 214 -20.73 -11.46 -17.14
CA PRO A 214 -20.35 -11.94 -18.46
C PRO A 214 -19.14 -11.23 -19.09
N TYR A 215 -18.77 -10.05 -18.57
CA TYR A 215 -17.67 -9.25 -19.08
C TYR A 215 -16.32 -9.61 -18.44
N LEU A 216 -16.33 -10.42 -17.37
CA LEU A 216 -15.14 -10.72 -16.58
C LEU A 216 -14.32 -11.91 -17.11
N ASP A 217 -14.78 -12.55 -18.20
CA ASP A 217 -14.11 -13.72 -18.77
C ASP A 217 -12.63 -13.49 -19.07
N ILE A 218 -12.30 -12.34 -19.67
CA ILE A 218 -10.90 -12.03 -20.03
C ILE A 218 -9.98 -11.96 -18.80
N TYR A 219 -10.52 -11.62 -17.62
CA TYR A 219 -9.78 -11.61 -16.37
C TYR A 219 -9.71 -13.02 -15.74
N ALA A 220 -10.87 -13.66 -15.61
CA ALA A 220 -11.02 -14.95 -14.96
C ALA A 220 -10.27 -16.08 -15.66
N LYS A 221 -10.23 -16.07 -16.99
CA LYS A 221 -9.58 -17.11 -17.80
C LYS A 221 -8.07 -16.93 -18.00
N ASN A 222 -7.50 -15.84 -17.49
CA ASN A 222 -6.06 -15.55 -17.58
C ASN A 222 -5.43 -15.32 -16.20
N PRO A 223 -5.55 -16.24 -15.22
CA PRO A 223 -5.10 -16.01 -13.83
C PRO A 223 -3.59 -15.80 -13.71
N GLU A 224 -2.81 -16.34 -14.62
CA GLU A 224 -1.35 -16.16 -14.65
C GLU A 224 -0.93 -14.77 -15.18
N LYS A 225 -1.84 -14.05 -15.85
CA LYS A 225 -1.60 -12.73 -16.46
C LYS A 225 -2.37 -11.60 -15.80
N CYS A 226 -3.49 -11.92 -15.14
CA CYS A 226 -4.39 -10.96 -14.56
C CYS A 226 -4.75 -11.37 -13.13
N SER A 227 -4.72 -10.40 -12.23
CA SER A 227 -5.25 -10.51 -10.86
C SER A 227 -6.04 -9.27 -10.53
N LEU A 228 -6.89 -9.37 -9.53
CA LEU A 228 -7.53 -8.24 -8.89
C LEU A 228 -6.84 -8.00 -7.54
N LEU A 229 -6.23 -6.84 -7.37
CA LEU A 229 -5.77 -6.38 -6.06
C LEU A 229 -6.98 -5.83 -5.32
N ILE A 230 -7.31 -6.43 -4.19
CA ILE A 230 -8.40 -5.98 -3.32
C ILE A 230 -7.84 -5.41 -2.03
N LEU A 231 -8.56 -4.45 -1.46
CA LEU A 231 -8.35 -3.95 -0.10
C LEU A 231 -9.67 -4.10 0.65
N THR A 232 -9.63 -4.80 1.77
CA THR A 232 -10.81 -5.03 2.62
C THR A 232 -10.71 -4.27 3.94
N ASN A 233 -11.84 -4.09 4.62
CA ASN A 233 -11.87 -3.61 6.01
C ASN A 233 -11.78 -4.78 7.00
N SER A 234 -11.88 -4.48 8.30
CA SER A 234 -11.85 -5.51 9.37
C SER A 234 -13.00 -6.51 9.33
N GLU A 235 -14.08 -6.20 8.62
CA GLU A 235 -15.24 -7.07 8.42
C GLU A 235 -15.14 -7.89 7.12
N ASN A 236 -13.97 -7.91 6.51
CA ASN A 236 -13.71 -8.53 5.20
C ASN A 236 -14.62 -7.99 4.07
N LYS A 237 -15.02 -6.70 4.16
CA LYS A 237 -15.77 -6.01 3.11
C LYS A 237 -14.83 -5.20 2.23
N LEU A 238 -15.08 -5.21 0.92
CA LEU A 238 -14.29 -4.51 -0.07
C LEU A 238 -14.40 -2.99 0.09
N ILE A 239 -13.27 -2.33 0.27
CA ILE A 239 -13.16 -0.87 0.28
C ILE A 239 -12.42 -0.32 -0.94
N GLY A 240 -11.71 -1.17 -1.66
CA GLY A 240 -11.06 -0.79 -2.92
C GLY A 240 -10.59 -1.98 -3.74
N ARG A 241 -10.44 -1.77 -5.05
CA ARG A 241 -9.90 -2.76 -5.98
C ARG A 241 -9.18 -2.12 -7.17
N ALA A 242 -8.24 -2.86 -7.74
CA ALA A 242 -7.57 -2.52 -8.99
C ALA A 242 -7.20 -3.79 -9.76
N ILE A 243 -7.29 -3.78 -11.08
CA ILE A 243 -6.74 -4.85 -11.92
C ILE A 243 -5.21 -4.74 -11.92
N VAL A 244 -4.55 -5.88 -11.79
CA VAL A 244 -3.09 -6.00 -11.87
C VAL A 244 -2.71 -6.94 -13.01
N TRP A 245 -1.99 -6.39 -13.98
CA TRP A 245 -1.48 -7.11 -15.14
C TRP A 245 -0.05 -7.60 -14.87
N LYS A 246 0.20 -8.89 -15.07
CA LYS A 246 1.47 -9.55 -14.74
C LYS A 246 2.29 -9.81 -16.00
N GLY A 247 3.49 -9.25 -16.06
CA GLY A 247 4.42 -9.54 -17.14
C GLY A 247 4.16 -8.73 -18.41
N LEU A 248 4.13 -7.40 -18.28
CA LEU A 248 4.04 -6.48 -19.41
C LEU A 248 5.27 -6.57 -20.30
N ARG A 249 5.05 -6.38 -21.60
CA ARG A 249 6.08 -6.25 -22.63
C ARG A 249 6.03 -4.86 -23.25
N LYS A 250 7.14 -4.41 -23.81
CA LYS A 250 7.13 -3.26 -24.73
C LYS A 250 6.51 -3.71 -26.05
N PRO A 251 5.63 -2.92 -26.68
CA PRO A 251 4.89 -3.32 -27.87
C PRO A 251 5.72 -3.70 -29.09
N CYS A 252 6.96 -3.22 -29.17
CA CYS A 252 7.86 -3.42 -30.31
C CYS A 252 8.97 -4.42 -30.06
N ASP A 253 8.94 -5.16 -28.96
CA ASP A 253 10.03 -6.06 -28.57
C ASP A 253 9.45 -7.41 -28.10
N ASP A 254 9.07 -8.23 -29.07
CA ASP A 254 8.50 -9.56 -28.83
C ASP A 254 9.46 -10.54 -28.15
N ASN A 255 10.78 -10.21 -28.14
CA ASN A 255 11.83 -11.03 -27.53
C ASN A 255 12.15 -10.64 -26.10
N MET A 256 11.61 -9.54 -25.57
CA MET A 256 11.84 -9.16 -24.16
C MET A 256 11.06 -10.06 -23.22
N LYS A 257 11.78 -10.59 -22.20
CA LYS A 257 11.16 -11.29 -21.08
C LYS A 257 10.12 -10.37 -20.42
N PRO A 258 8.94 -10.90 -20.04
CA PRO A 258 7.95 -10.17 -19.27
C PRO A 258 8.56 -9.71 -17.94
N THR A 259 8.72 -8.42 -17.74
CA THR A 259 9.55 -7.94 -16.64
C THR A 259 8.80 -7.16 -15.58
N ARG A 260 7.64 -6.63 -15.89
CA ARG A 260 6.95 -5.70 -15.00
C ARG A 260 5.47 -6.04 -14.79
N TRP A 261 5.00 -5.78 -13.59
CA TRP A 261 3.57 -5.78 -13.28
C TRP A 261 3.03 -4.36 -13.36
N PHE A 262 1.76 -4.24 -13.65
CA PHE A 262 1.08 -2.96 -13.80
C PHE A 262 -0.26 -2.98 -13.08
N MET A 263 -0.43 -2.09 -12.12
CA MET A 263 -1.71 -1.82 -11.47
C MET A 263 -2.46 -0.77 -12.29
N ASP A 264 -3.60 -1.15 -12.83
CA ASP A 264 -4.49 -0.27 -13.59
C ASP A 264 -5.29 0.65 -12.66
N ARG A 265 -6.34 1.26 -13.17
CA ARG A 265 -7.18 2.19 -12.43
C ARG A 265 -7.71 1.60 -11.13
N VAL A 266 -7.58 2.38 -10.07
CA VAL A 266 -8.06 2.05 -8.73
C VAL A 266 -9.49 2.55 -8.55
N TYR A 267 -10.34 1.73 -7.99
CA TYR A 267 -11.70 2.06 -7.58
C TYR A 267 -11.82 1.86 -6.07
N THR A 268 -12.14 2.92 -5.33
CA THR A 268 -12.23 2.91 -3.86
C THR A 268 -13.50 3.59 -3.39
N ILE A 269 -13.88 3.34 -2.15
CA ILE A 269 -14.98 4.06 -1.49
C ILE A 269 -14.57 5.51 -1.22
N LYS A 270 -13.35 5.72 -0.70
CA LYS A 270 -12.81 7.04 -0.37
C LYS A 270 -11.61 7.37 -1.24
N GLN A 271 -11.58 8.59 -1.77
CA GLN A 271 -10.46 9.05 -2.61
C GLN A 271 -9.07 8.89 -1.95
N PRO A 272 -8.88 9.15 -0.64
CA PRO A 272 -7.58 8.93 0.01
C PRO A 272 -7.06 7.49 -0.07
N ASP A 273 -7.94 6.49 -0.18
CA ASP A 273 -7.54 5.08 -0.26
C ASP A 273 -6.78 4.76 -1.56
N VAL A 274 -6.94 5.58 -2.61
CA VAL A 274 -6.16 5.46 -3.86
C VAL A 274 -4.67 5.54 -3.59
N GLU A 275 -4.24 6.39 -2.66
CA GLU A 275 -2.82 6.55 -2.32
C GLU A 275 -2.26 5.30 -1.61
N LEU A 276 -3.09 4.56 -0.88
CA LEU A 276 -2.69 3.27 -0.29
C LEU A 276 -2.35 2.25 -1.40
N PHE A 277 -3.18 2.18 -2.44
CA PHE A 277 -2.93 1.32 -3.61
C PHE A 277 -1.65 1.71 -4.34
N LYS A 278 -1.45 3.01 -4.61
CA LYS A 278 -0.24 3.51 -5.27
C LYS A 278 1.02 3.18 -4.46
N LYS A 279 0.97 3.38 -3.14
CA LYS A 279 2.07 3.06 -2.24
C LYS A 279 2.33 1.56 -2.19
N TYR A 280 1.27 0.74 -2.16
CA TYR A 280 1.41 -0.72 -2.25
C TYR A 280 2.10 -1.11 -3.57
N ALA A 281 1.63 -0.61 -4.72
CA ALA A 281 2.22 -0.89 -6.03
C ALA A 281 3.70 -0.46 -6.09
N LYS A 282 4.04 0.73 -5.58
CA LYS A 282 5.42 1.22 -5.49
C LYS A 282 6.30 0.28 -4.66
N ASN A 283 5.84 -0.18 -3.50
CA ASN A 283 6.59 -1.09 -2.62
C ASN A 283 6.80 -2.48 -3.25
N GLN A 284 5.86 -2.91 -4.12
CA GLN A 284 6.00 -4.14 -4.90
C GLN A 284 6.84 -3.95 -6.18
N GLY A 285 7.31 -2.74 -6.46
CA GLY A 285 8.05 -2.43 -7.69
C GLY A 285 7.18 -2.46 -8.95
N TRP A 286 5.85 -2.27 -8.83
CA TRP A 286 4.92 -2.30 -9.95
C TRP A 286 4.77 -0.92 -10.57
N LEU A 287 4.47 -0.91 -11.87
CA LEU A 287 3.96 0.28 -12.54
C LEU A 287 2.54 0.58 -12.06
N HIS A 288 2.16 1.83 -11.98
CA HIS A 288 0.77 2.23 -11.75
C HIS A 288 0.42 3.52 -12.50
N LYS A 289 -0.87 3.79 -12.70
CA LYS A 289 -1.33 5.03 -13.36
C LYS A 289 -0.93 6.26 -12.55
N TYR A 290 -0.51 7.31 -13.26
CA TYR A 290 -0.25 8.62 -12.66
C TYR A 290 -1.55 9.26 -12.16
N GLU A 291 -2.58 9.31 -13.02
CA GLU A 291 -3.92 9.80 -12.69
C GLU A 291 -4.95 8.69 -12.86
N GLN A 292 -6.01 8.71 -12.04
CA GLN A 292 -7.07 7.71 -12.05
C GLN A 292 -8.18 8.03 -13.08
N THR A 293 -7.79 8.47 -14.27
CA THR A 293 -8.69 8.79 -15.39
C THR A 293 -8.48 7.84 -16.57
N ALA A 294 -9.51 7.69 -17.42
CA ALA A 294 -9.43 6.88 -18.63
C ALA A 294 -8.46 7.49 -19.66
N GLN A 295 -8.26 8.78 -19.64
CA GLN A 295 -7.43 9.53 -20.59
C GLN A 295 -5.95 9.58 -20.19
N CYS A 296 -5.60 9.12 -18.99
CA CYS A 296 -4.23 9.17 -18.52
C CYS A 296 -3.35 8.17 -19.26
N GLU A 297 -2.37 8.71 -19.99
CA GLU A 297 -1.35 7.94 -20.72
C GLU A 297 -0.01 7.89 -19.99
N TYR A 298 0.06 8.46 -18.80
CA TYR A 298 1.26 8.48 -17.98
C TYR A 298 1.19 7.46 -16.86
N TYR A 299 2.34 6.86 -16.57
CA TYR A 299 2.52 5.85 -15.54
C TYR A 299 3.67 6.23 -14.62
N ILE A 300 3.67 5.68 -13.42
CA ILE A 300 4.75 5.82 -12.46
C ILE A 300 5.55 4.51 -12.41
N ASP A 301 6.86 4.62 -12.58
CA ASP A 301 7.86 3.58 -12.41
C ASP A 301 8.81 4.00 -11.28
N GLY A 302 8.60 3.44 -10.08
CA GLY A 302 9.27 3.95 -8.88
C GLY A 302 8.86 5.39 -8.57
N ASP A 303 9.79 6.33 -8.78
CA ASP A 303 9.56 7.78 -8.65
C ASP A 303 9.52 8.51 -10.00
N THR A 304 9.60 7.77 -11.11
CA THR A 304 9.69 8.37 -12.45
C THR A 304 8.34 8.32 -13.16
N LYS A 305 7.90 9.46 -13.68
CA LYS A 305 6.76 9.57 -14.57
C LYS A 305 7.18 9.21 -16.00
N ILE A 306 6.54 8.19 -16.57
CA ILE A 306 6.84 7.70 -17.93
C ILE A 306 5.59 7.73 -18.81
N ASN A 307 5.80 7.87 -20.13
CA ASN A 307 4.79 7.66 -21.15
C ASN A 307 5.32 6.61 -22.13
N LYS A 308 4.89 5.37 -21.99
CA LYS A 308 5.32 4.24 -22.81
C LYS A 308 4.14 3.35 -23.14
N SER A 309 4.09 2.91 -24.38
CA SER A 309 3.12 1.89 -24.77
C SER A 309 3.40 0.57 -24.03
N MET A 310 2.34 -0.10 -23.62
CA MET A 310 2.38 -1.37 -22.89
C MET A 310 1.55 -2.42 -23.60
N ALA A 311 1.99 -3.67 -23.53
CA ALA A 311 1.21 -4.81 -24.00
C ALA A 311 1.45 -6.02 -23.10
N ILE A 312 0.48 -6.94 -23.11
CA ILE A 312 0.56 -8.23 -22.46
C ILE A 312 0.05 -9.32 -23.40
N GLN A 313 0.63 -10.49 -23.29
CA GLN A 313 0.22 -11.67 -24.05
C GLN A 313 -0.70 -12.51 -23.18
N LEU A 314 -1.98 -12.54 -23.54
CA LEU A 314 -3.00 -13.40 -22.96
C LEU A 314 -3.12 -14.70 -23.79
N LYS A 315 -3.91 -15.63 -23.27
CA LYS A 315 -4.35 -16.79 -24.05
C LYS A 315 -5.21 -16.29 -25.23
N PRO A 316 -4.91 -16.73 -26.48
CA PRO A 316 -5.73 -16.40 -27.63
C PRO A 316 -7.14 -16.96 -27.46
N GLU A 317 -8.11 -16.10 -27.27
CA GLU A 317 -9.52 -16.49 -27.07
C GLU A 317 -10.46 -15.33 -27.42
N SER A 318 -11.55 -15.64 -28.10
CA SER A 318 -12.66 -14.71 -28.32
C SER A 318 -13.68 -14.86 -27.20
N HIS A 319 -14.05 -13.77 -26.57
CA HIS A 319 -15.09 -13.72 -25.56
C HIS A 319 -16.37 -13.13 -26.16
N LYS A 320 -17.50 -13.50 -25.60
CA LYS A 320 -18.80 -12.98 -26.02
C LYS A 320 -18.96 -11.50 -25.68
N LEU A 321 -18.47 -11.09 -24.54
CA LEU A 321 -18.49 -9.72 -24.03
C LEU A 321 -17.13 -9.37 -23.41
N TYR A 322 -16.79 -8.09 -23.42
CA TYR A 322 -15.53 -7.59 -22.88
C TYR A 322 -15.79 -6.46 -21.87
N PRO A 323 -14.94 -6.34 -20.81
CA PRO A 323 -15.05 -5.25 -19.89
C PRO A 323 -14.69 -3.92 -20.56
N TYR A 324 -15.21 -2.82 -20.01
CA TYR A 324 -14.69 -1.49 -20.34
C TYR A 324 -13.26 -1.36 -19.80
N MET A 325 -12.32 -1.07 -20.69
CA MET A 325 -10.89 -0.97 -20.37
C MET A 325 -10.35 0.43 -20.65
N ASP A 326 -9.77 1.05 -19.65
CA ASP A 326 -9.20 2.40 -19.72
C ASP A 326 -7.80 2.42 -20.34
N THR A 327 -6.96 1.46 -19.98
CA THR A 327 -5.52 1.49 -20.27
C THR A 327 -5.13 0.48 -21.35
N LEU A 328 -5.27 -0.81 -21.09
CA LEU A 328 -5.00 -1.86 -22.06
C LEU A 328 -6.30 -2.17 -22.83
N LYS A 329 -6.60 -1.37 -23.82
CA LYS A 329 -7.91 -1.35 -24.49
C LYS A 329 -7.94 -1.94 -25.90
N TYR A 330 -6.78 -2.30 -26.46
CA TYR A 330 -6.68 -2.88 -27.79
C TYR A 330 -6.38 -4.38 -27.70
N TYR A 331 -7.32 -5.20 -28.11
CA TYR A 331 -7.23 -6.64 -28.01
C TYR A 331 -7.29 -7.31 -29.38
N ASN A 332 -6.44 -8.30 -29.56
CA ASN A 332 -6.47 -9.20 -30.72
C ASN A 332 -6.76 -10.62 -30.22
N PRO A 333 -7.97 -11.16 -30.40
CA PRO A 333 -8.35 -12.45 -29.87
C PRO A 333 -7.64 -13.64 -30.56
N GLN A 334 -7.18 -13.47 -31.80
CA GLN A 334 -6.47 -14.54 -32.52
C GLN A 334 -5.03 -14.69 -32.03
N THR A 335 -4.40 -13.62 -31.61
CA THR A 335 -3.04 -13.65 -31.07
C THR A 335 -3.01 -13.60 -29.55
N GLY A 336 -4.07 -13.15 -28.87
CA GLY A 336 -4.11 -12.90 -27.44
C GLY A 336 -3.41 -11.62 -27.01
N ARG A 337 -2.93 -10.77 -27.93
CA ARG A 337 -2.28 -9.51 -27.57
C ARG A 337 -3.30 -8.50 -27.03
N LEU A 338 -3.07 -8.01 -25.82
CA LEU A 338 -3.79 -6.90 -25.22
C LEU A 338 -2.82 -5.74 -24.97
N GLY A 339 -3.15 -4.52 -25.41
CA GLY A 339 -2.22 -3.40 -25.33
C GLY A 339 -2.86 -2.03 -25.14
N SER A 340 -2.04 -1.04 -24.76
CA SER A 340 -2.43 0.37 -24.70
C SER A 340 -2.48 1.04 -26.08
N THR A 341 -1.89 0.40 -27.08
CA THR A 341 -1.92 0.79 -28.51
C THR A 341 -2.38 -0.37 -29.37
N PRO A 342 -2.94 -0.12 -30.57
CA PRO A 342 -3.45 -1.18 -31.44
C PRO A 342 -2.44 -2.26 -31.80
N GLY A 343 -1.15 -1.93 -31.86
CA GLY A 343 -0.10 -2.77 -32.42
C GLY A 343 -0.16 -2.82 -33.94
N ASN A 344 0.71 -3.60 -34.55
CA ASN A 344 0.71 -3.81 -36.00
C ASN A 344 -0.32 -4.86 -36.41
N PRO A 345 -0.93 -4.76 -37.59
CA PRO A 345 -1.70 -5.83 -38.16
C PRO A 345 -0.82 -7.10 -38.28
N VAL A 346 -1.39 -8.24 -37.94
CA VAL A 346 -0.70 -9.53 -38.03
C VAL A 346 -1.47 -10.44 -38.97
N THR A 347 -0.75 -11.11 -39.86
CA THR A 347 -1.32 -12.19 -40.68
C THR A 347 -0.89 -13.52 -40.05
N ILE A 348 -1.87 -14.36 -39.74
CA ILE A 348 -1.66 -15.72 -39.25
C ILE A 348 -2.06 -16.74 -40.32
N THR A 349 -1.42 -17.90 -40.26
CA THR A 349 -1.84 -19.03 -41.12
C THR A 349 -2.75 -19.94 -40.29
N ASP A 350 -3.95 -20.19 -40.80
CA ASP A 350 -4.90 -21.11 -40.15
C ASP A 350 -4.45 -22.57 -40.27
N SER A 351 -5.20 -23.48 -39.65
CA SER A 351 -4.93 -24.92 -39.70
C SER A 351 -5.07 -25.54 -41.10
N LYS A 352 -5.62 -24.79 -42.06
CA LYS A 352 -5.77 -25.20 -43.47
C LYS A 352 -4.73 -24.56 -44.40
N GLY A 353 -3.76 -23.84 -43.85
CA GLY A 353 -2.71 -23.18 -44.61
C GLY A 353 -3.13 -21.82 -45.22
N LYS A 354 -4.32 -21.31 -44.90
CA LYS A 354 -4.80 -20.04 -45.42
C LYS A 354 -4.31 -18.89 -44.57
N GLN A 355 -3.83 -17.84 -45.21
CA GLN A 355 -3.49 -16.60 -44.53
C GLN A 355 -4.75 -15.81 -44.14
N ILE A 356 -4.83 -15.43 -42.86
CA ILE A 356 -5.92 -14.65 -42.28
C ILE A 356 -5.36 -13.40 -41.67
N HIS A 357 -5.88 -12.23 -42.04
CA HIS A 357 -5.62 -11.00 -41.31
C HIS A 357 -6.33 -11.06 -39.96
N THR A 358 -5.59 -10.77 -38.87
CA THR A 358 -6.17 -10.77 -37.53
C THR A 358 -6.91 -9.46 -37.28
N HIS A 359 -8.04 -9.55 -36.61
CA HIS A 359 -8.82 -8.39 -36.23
C HIS A 359 -8.37 -7.80 -34.88
N ARG A 360 -8.34 -6.48 -34.81
CA ARG A 360 -8.02 -5.74 -33.57
C ARG A 360 -9.29 -5.04 -33.09
N TYR A 361 -9.56 -5.20 -31.80
CA TYR A 361 -10.76 -4.67 -31.20
C TYR A 361 -10.43 -3.60 -30.15
N LEU A 362 -11.21 -2.54 -30.14
CA LEU A 362 -11.22 -1.55 -29.08
C LEU A 362 -12.24 -1.97 -28.00
N LEU A 363 -11.77 -2.09 -26.75
CA LEU A 363 -12.54 -2.61 -25.60
C LEU A 363 -13.07 -1.52 -24.67
N ASN A 364 -13.20 -0.28 -25.11
CA ASN A 364 -13.67 0.82 -24.28
C ASN A 364 -15.10 1.28 -24.61
N THR A 365 -15.90 0.41 -25.20
CA THR A 365 -17.30 0.68 -25.48
C THR A 365 -18.16 0.42 -24.24
N THR A 366 -19.12 1.30 -23.98
CA THR A 366 -19.97 1.24 -22.77
C THR A 366 -20.97 0.10 -22.77
N ASP A 367 -21.25 -0.48 -23.95
CA ASP A 367 -22.15 -1.61 -24.13
C ASP A 367 -21.44 -2.98 -24.13
N GLY A 368 -20.12 -3.00 -23.90
CA GLY A 368 -19.30 -4.21 -23.88
C GLY A 368 -19.09 -4.86 -25.24
N ARG A 369 -19.55 -4.22 -26.33
CA ARG A 369 -19.27 -4.67 -27.68
C ARG A 369 -17.88 -4.23 -28.11
N THR A 370 -17.29 -5.02 -28.98
CA THR A 370 -16.00 -4.67 -29.57
C THR A 370 -16.21 -3.79 -30.78
N GLN A 371 -15.40 -2.75 -30.90
CA GLN A 371 -15.28 -1.99 -32.13
C GLN A 371 -14.10 -2.52 -32.94
N ASN A 372 -14.35 -3.05 -34.16
CA ASN A 372 -13.26 -3.40 -35.06
C ASN A 372 -12.58 -2.11 -35.53
N ILE A 373 -11.24 -2.10 -35.53
CA ILE A 373 -10.39 -0.96 -35.87
C ILE A 373 -9.49 -1.25 -37.09
N ASP A 374 -9.69 -2.40 -37.75
CA ASP A 374 -8.98 -2.75 -38.98
C ASP A 374 -9.69 -2.26 -40.23
#